data_d2fcc19f0db3da9412fef6b5d3949849
#
_entry.id   d2fcc19f0db3da9412fef6b5d3949849
#
_cell.length_a   1.000
_cell.length_b   1.000
_cell.length_c   1.000
_cell.angle_alpha   90.00
_cell.angle_beta   90.00
_cell.angle_gamma   90.00
#
_symmetry.space_group_name_H-M   'P 1'
#
loop_
_entity.id
_entity.type
_entity.pdbx_description
1 polymer ?
#
loop_
_entity_poly.entity_id
_entity_poly.type
_entity_poly.pdbx_seq_one_letter_code
_entity_poly.pdbx_strand_id
1 'polypeptide(L)'
;YDGNDICLNEEHQIFTRRTDFPNLKNYIGKSLVVTDGLTLLGGDDKAGICEIMEALSYLVAHPEIKHGKIMCAFGPDEEIGTGADHFDVKQFPVDFAYTIDGESLGQLEYETFNAAGGTVTLKGVSVHTGTAKGIMINCAKLAMQFDALLPGAAVPEHTCGRQGFFMLMSMETQVDTGKMNYIIRDHDKELFEAKKAFFLQAGQTLNEIYGREVCEVSVKDQYYNMYDIIKDNMECVNVAKAAMEKAGITPICDPIRGGTDGSKISFMGIPTPNIFTGVENLHGRHEFACIDDMKKAVEVIVNIVNIEK
;
A
#
# COMPACT_ATOMS: atom_id res chain seq x y z
N TYR A 1 -5.08 26.99 4.77
CA TYR A 1 -3.62 26.92 4.87
C TYR A 1 -2.97 28.11 4.19
N ASP A 2 -2.13 28.83 4.89
CA ASP A 2 -1.54 30.10 4.46
C ASP A 2 -0.15 29.98 3.81
N GLY A 3 0.38 28.79 3.74
CA GLY A 3 1.69 28.52 3.16
C GLY A 3 2.86 28.54 4.16
N ASN A 4 2.62 28.63 5.46
CA ASN A 4 3.64 28.54 6.51
C ASN A 4 3.74 27.11 7.08
N ASP A 5 4.70 26.88 7.99
CA ASP A 5 4.72 25.64 8.76
C ASP A 5 3.45 25.54 9.61
N ILE A 6 2.87 24.34 9.72
CA ILE A 6 1.67 24.12 10.51
C ILE A 6 2.10 23.72 11.93
N CYS A 7 1.75 24.52 12.93
CA CYS A 7 1.91 24.14 14.33
C CYS A 7 0.79 23.19 14.72
N LEU A 8 1.08 21.90 14.90
CA LEU A 8 0.13 20.92 15.40
C LEU A 8 0.01 21.00 16.92
N ASN A 9 1.15 21.19 17.63
CA ASN A 9 1.18 21.25 19.08
C ASN A 9 2.36 22.10 19.54
N GLU A 10 2.06 23.23 20.17
CA GLU A 10 3.06 24.16 20.63
C GLU A 10 3.81 23.62 21.89
N GLU A 11 3.09 22.98 22.80
CA GLU A 11 3.66 22.43 24.03
C GLU A 11 4.67 21.32 23.75
N HIS A 12 4.35 20.44 22.80
CA HIS A 12 5.21 19.33 22.40
C HIS A 12 6.12 19.66 21.21
N GLN A 13 6.13 20.91 20.74
CA GLN A 13 6.95 21.38 19.61
C GLN A 13 6.77 20.53 18.35
N ILE A 14 5.51 20.13 18.06
CA ILE A 14 5.17 19.33 16.89
C ILE A 14 4.74 20.28 15.77
N PHE A 15 5.48 20.26 14.66
CA PHE A 15 5.22 21.10 13.49
C PHE A 15 5.28 20.25 12.23
N THR A 16 4.33 20.43 11.33
CA THR A 16 4.44 19.93 9.96
C THR A 16 5.16 21.01 9.13
N ARG A 17 6.44 20.77 8.87
CA ARG A 17 7.34 21.73 8.24
C ARG A 17 7.29 21.60 6.72
N ARG A 18 7.28 22.69 6.03
CA ARG A 18 7.34 22.74 4.55
C ARG A 18 8.62 22.15 3.99
N THR A 19 9.72 22.20 4.74
CA THR A 19 11.00 21.58 4.37
C THR A 19 10.93 20.07 4.35
N ASP A 20 10.15 19.50 5.26
CA ASP A 20 10.02 18.06 5.45
C ASP A 20 8.89 17.50 4.58
N PHE A 21 7.85 18.31 4.33
CA PHE A 21 6.65 17.98 3.55
C PHE A 21 6.45 19.00 2.41
N PRO A 22 7.23 18.92 1.32
CA PRO A 22 7.19 19.90 0.23
C PRO A 22 5.89 19.88 -0.58
N ASN A 23 5.05 18.82 -0.45
CA ASN A 23 3.71 18.73 -1.02
C ASN A 23 2.75 19.80 -0.48
N LEU A 24 2.95 20.30 0.75
CA LEU A 24 2.15 21.37 1.35
C LEU A 24 1.99 22.61 0.46
N LYS A 25 2.95 22.90 -0.41
CA LYS A 25 2.86 24.02 -1.37
C LYS A 25 1.62 23.96 -2.28
N ASN A 26 1.10 22.74 -2.53
CA ASN A 26 -0.05 22.53 -3.42
C ASN A 26 -1.38 22.84 -2.73
N TYR A 27 -1.35 23.09 -1.42
CA TYR A 27 -2.53 23.27 -0.57
C TYR A 27 -2.73 24.70 -0.08
N ILE A 28 -1.90 25.64 -0.52
CA ILE A 28 -2.03 27.07 -0.14
C ILE A 28 -3.40 27.60 -0.57
N GLY A 29 -4.14 28.18 0.39
CA GLY A 29 -5.50 28.68 0.18
C GLY A 29 -6.60 27.65 0.37
N LYS A 30 -6.26 26.37 0.57
CA LYS A 30 -7.23 25.29 0.85
C LYS A 30 -7.44 25.09 2.35
N SER A 31 -8.55 24.43 2.71
CA SER A 31 -8.86 24.07 4.10
C SER A 31 -8.34 22.69 4.44
N LEU A 32 -7.49 22.61 5.45
CA LEU A 32 -6.88 21.34 5.91
C LEU A 32 -7.42 20.94 7.27
N VAL A 33 -7.66 19.65 7.47
CA VAL A 33 -7.92 19.01 8.76
C VAL A 33 -6.65 18.34 9.22
N VAL A 34 -6.23 18.61 10.43
CA VAL A 34 -5.04 18.03 11.09
C VAL A 34 -5.40 17.64 12.53
N THR A 35 -4.55 16.83 13.18
CA THR A 35 -4.61 16.60 14.64
C THR A 35 -3.59 17.47 15.36
N ASP A 36 -3.53 17.31 16.68
CA ASP A 36 -2.49 17.90 17.53
C ASP A 36 -1.12 17.14 17.42
N GLY A 37 -1.03 16.15 16.56
CA GLY A 37 0.16 15.33 16.35
C GLY A 37 0.49 14.34 17.48
N LEU A 38 -0.37 14.22 18.50
CA LEU A 38 -0.24 13.19 19.55
C LEU A 38 -0.94 11.90 19.18
N THR A 39 -1.90 11.97 18.26
CA THR A 39 -2.59 10.82 17.66
C THR A 39 -2.54 10.92 16.15
N LEU A 40 -2.78 9.81 15.45
CA LEU A 40 -3.04 9.82 14.02
C LEU A 40 -4.37 10.52 13.73
N LEU A 41 -4.47 11.17 12.59
CA LEU A 41 -5.74 11.68 12.06
C LEU A 41 -6.64 10.49 11.68
N GLY A 42 -6.07 9.49 11.00
CA GLY A 42 -6.80 8.39 10.40
C GLY A 42 -7.74 8.92 9.31
N GLY A 43 -7.27 9.92 8.56
CA GLY A 43 -7.90 10.35 7.32
C GLY A 43 -7.93 9.19 6.34
N ASP A 44 -6.90 8.40 6.35
CA ASP A 44 -6.78 7.07 5.79
C ASP A 44 -7.39 6.05 6.80
N ASP A 45 -8.65 5.48 6.58
CA ASP A 45 -9.51 5.91 5.45
C ASP A 45 -10.88 6.43 5.93
N LYS A 46 -10.92 7.25 7.00
CA LYS A 46 -12.17 7.94 7.39
C LYS A 46 -12.62 8.98 6.35
N ALA A 47 -11.69 9.48 5.51
CA ALA A 47 -12.04 10.41 4.45
C ALA A 47 -12.90 9.72 3.39
N GLY A 48 -12.49 8.56 2.88
CA GLY A 48 -13.27 7.78 1.92
C GLY A 48 -14.64 7.36 2.47
N ILE A 49 -14.73 7.00 3.77
CA ILE A 49 -16.03 6.75 4.42
C ILE A 49 -16.91 8.00 4.36
N CYS A 50 -16.38 9.18 4.70
CA CYS A 50 -17.13 10.44 4.65
C CYS A 50 -17.60 10.76 3.23
N GLU A 51 -16.73 10.56 2.24
CA GLU A 51 -17.00 10.84 0.84
C GLU A 51 -18.08 9.95 0.26
N ILE A 52 -18.02 8.65 0.53
CA ILE A 52 -19.07 7.69 0.14
C ILE A 52 -20.40 8.08 0.77
N MET A 53 -20.41 8.38 2.06
CA MET A 53 -21.65 8.72 2.79
C MET A 53 -22.23 10.05 2.31
N GLU A 54 -21.40 11.05 2.02
CA GLU A 54 -21.84 12.32 1.48
C GLU A 54 -22.40 12.18 0.05
N ALA A 55 -21.73 11.40 -0.80
CA ALA A 55 -22.21 11.09 -2.14
C ALA A 55 -23.58 10.39 -2.12
N LEU A 56 -23.78 9.42 -1.23
CA LEU A 56 -25.06 8.76 -1.04
C LEU A 56 -26.14 9.73 -0.54
N SER A 57 -25.81 10.58 0.43
CA SER A 57 -26.70 11.62 0.95
C SER A 57 -27.12 12.57 -0.15
N TYR A 58 -26.18 13.00 -0.97
CA TYR A 58 -26.44 13.85 -2.13
C TYR A 58 -27.39 13.20 -3.14
N LEU A 59 -27.13 11.94 -3.51
CA LEU A 59 -27.97 11.21 -4.47
C LEU A 59 -29.41 11.00 -3.94
N VAL A 60 -29.58 10.74 -2.64
CA VAL A 60 -30.90 10.64 -2.01
C VAL A 60 -31.64 11.97 -2.05
N ALA A 61 -30.93 13.10 -1.89
CA ALA A 61 -31.51 14.42 -1.96
C ALA A 61 -31.81 14.89 -3.40
N HIS A 62 -31.18 14.24 -4.40
CA HIS A 62 -31.27 14.58 -5.83
C HIS A 62 -31.79 13.42 -6.66
N PRO A 63 -33.09 13.01 -6.50
CA PRO A 63 -33.67 11.87 -7.20
C PRO A 63 -33.78 12.03 -8.72
N GLU A 64 -33.54 13.23 -9.24
CA GLU A 64 -33.42 13.51 -10.67
C GLU A 64 -32.16 12.91 -11.29
N ILE A 65 -31.11 12.64 -10.51
CA ILE A 65 -29.88 11.99 -10.95
C ILE A 65 -30.17 10.50 -11.18
N LYS A 66 -30.08 10.05 -12.42
CA LYS A 66 -30.34 8.66 -12.76
C LYS A 66 -29.08 7.81 -12.53
N HIS A 67 -29.25 6.76 -11.76
CA HIS A 67 -28.19 5.81 -11.46
C HIS A 67 -28.72 4.38 -11.40
N GLY A 68 -27.84 3.40 -11.60
CA GLY A 68 -28.13 1.99 -11.36
C GLY A 68 -28.20 1.64 -9.88
N LYS A 69 -28.14 0.37 -9.56
CA LYS A 69 -28.02 -0.10 -8.18
C LYS A 69 -26.64 0.24 -7.65
N ILE A 70 -26.58 0.93 -6.52
CA ILE A 70 -25.34 1.26 -5.81
C ILE A 70 -25.25 0.35 -4.59
N MET A 71 -24.07 -0.23 -4.37
CA MET A 71 -23.74 -1.00 -3.16
C MET A 71 -22.49 -0.42 -2.53
N CYS A 72 -22.53 -0.23 -1.23
CA CYS A 72 -21.37 0.22 -0.44
C CYS A 72 -21.04 -0.83 0.62
N ALA A 73 -19.76 -1.02 0.86
CA ALA A 73 -19.24 -1.87 1.91
C ALA A 73 -18.16 -1.13 2.68
N PHE A 74 -18.13 -1.33 3.98
CA PHE A 74 -17.10 -0.81 4.88
C PHE A 74 -16.52 -1.99 5.65
N GLY A 75 -15.22 -2.19 5.60
CA GLY A 75 -14.51 -3.29 6.25
C GLY A 75 -13.47 -2.80 7.23
N PRO A 76 -13.15 -3.56 8.29
CA PRO A 76 -12.00 -3.32 9.15
C PRO A 76 -10.73 -3.95 8.56
N ASP A 77 -9.58 -3.68 9.19
CA ASP A 77 -8.33 -4.42 9.02
C ASP A 77 -7.64 -4.28 7.63
N GLU A 78 -7.96 -3.19 6.88
CA GLU A 78 -7.24 -2.87 5.63
C GLU A 78 -5.76 -2.67 5.90
N GLU A 79 -5.38 -1.86 6.89
CA GLU A 79 -4.02 -1.46 7.27
C GLU A 79 -3.07 -2.62 7.63
N ILE A 80 -3.64 -3.75 8.00
CA ILE A 80 -2.87 -4.98 8.24
C ILE A 80 -2.94 -5.97 7.06
N GLY A 81 -3.53 -5.53 5.93
CA GLY A 81 -3.63 -6.29 4.68
C GLY A 81 -4.60 -7.47 4.74
N THR A 82 -5.59 -7.45 5.63
CA THR A 82 -6.58 -8.53 5.78
C THR A 82 -8.02 -8.07 5.55
N GLY A 83 -8.23 -6.81 5.19
CA GLY A 83 -9.56 -6.20 5.02
C GLY A 83 -10.48 -6.98 4.09
N ALA A 84 -9.98 -7.38 2.92
CA ALA A 84 -10.76 -8.14 1.95
C ALA A 84 -10.82 -9.66 2.20
N ASP A 85 -10.12 -10.22 3.20
CA ASP A 85 -10.00 -11.69 3.39
C ASP A 85 -11.35 -12.37 3.63
N HIS A 86 -12.31 -11.66 4.22
CA HIS A 86 -13.65 -12.15 4.52
C HIS A 86 -14.75 -11.48 3.68
N PHE A 87 -14.36 -10.72 2.63
CA PHE A 87 -15.33 -10.07 1.76
C PHE A 87 -16.12 -11.09 0.94
N ASP A 88 -17.44 -11.13 1.13
CA ASP A 88 -18.32 -12.06 0.41
C ASP A 88 -18.82 -11.44 -0.89
N VAL A 89 -18.08 -11.66 -1.96
CA VAL A 89 -18.42 -11.17 -3.32
C VAL A 89 -19.79 -11.63 -3.80
N LYS A 90 -20.35 -12.76 -3.26
CA LYS A 90 -21.66 -13.25 -3.66
C LYS A 90 -22.80 -12.36 -3.11
N GLN A 91 -22.55 -11.71 -1.98
CA GLN A 91 -23.48 -10.73 -1.41
C GLN A 91 -23.30 -9.34 -1.99
N PHE A 92 -22.28 -9.16 -2.85
CA PHE A 92 -21.95 -7.89 -3.50
C PHE A 92 -22.00 -8.02 -5.03
N PRO A 93 -23.18 -8.30 -5.63
CA PRO A 93 -23.36 -8.53 -7.05
C PRO A 93 -23.32 -7.20 -7.82
N VAL A 94 -22.15 -6.78 -8.23
CA VAL A 94 -21.85 -5.59 -9.03
C VAL A 94 -20.99 -5.97 -10.24
N ASP A 95 -20.98 -5.14 -11.29
CA ASP A 95 -20.16 -5.35 -12.46
C ASP A 95 -18.69 -4.96 -12.21
N PHE A 96 -18.47 -3.90 -11.45
CA PHE A 96 -17.18 -3.43 -10.94
C PHE A 96 -17.38 -2.58 -9.68
N ALA A 97 -16.30 -2.28 -8.98
CA ALA A 97 -16.31 -1.45 -7.78
C ALA A 97 -15.14 -0.45 -7.79
N TYR A 98 -15.08 0.38 -6.78
CA TYR A 98 -13.93 1.25 -6.47
C TYR A 98 -13.66 1.20 -4.98
N THR A 99 -12.40 1.15 -4.58
CA THR A 99 -11.97 1.60 -3.26
C THR A 99 -11.81 3.12 -3.30
N ILE A 100 -12.23 3.81 -2.26
CA ILE A 100 -12.03 5.26 -2.10
C ILE A 100 -11.01 5.40 -0.98
N ASP A 101 -9.74 5.19 -1.32
CA ASP A 101 -8.64 4.94 -0.38
C ASP A 101 -7.28 5.39 -0.99
N GLY A 102 -7.33 6.28 -1.96
CA GLY A 102 -6.13 6.88 -2.56
C GLY A 102 -5.72 8.17 -1.83
N GLU A 103 -4.62 8.75 -2.26
CA GLU A 103 -4.03 9.96 -1.65
C GLU A 103 -4.47 11.23 -2.38
N SER A 104 -3.55 11.78 -3.15
CA SER A 104 -3.64 13.10 -3.78
C SER A 104 -4.75 13.22 -4.81
N LEU A 105 -5.29 14.43 -4.93
CA LEU A 105 -6.30 14.78 -5.93
C LEU A 105 -5.93 14.30 -7.33
N GLY A 106 -6.82 13.52 -7.93
CA GLY A 106 -6.72 13.02 -9.30
C GLY A 106 -6.07 11.65 -9.42
N GLN A 107 -5.55 11.06 -8.37
CA GLN A 107 -5.04 9.68 -8.42
C GLN A 107 -6.17 8.71 -8.77
N LEU A 108 -5.90 7.86 -9.77
CA LEU A 108 -6.72 6.74 -10.18
C LEU A 108 -5.79 5.55 -10.37
N GLU A 109 -5.86 4.63 -9.48
CA GLU A 109 -4.90 3.56 -9.35
C GLU A 109 -5.54 2.23 -9.72
N TYR A 110 -4.95 1.55 -10.69
CA TYR A 110 -5.42 0.24 -11.18
C TYR A 110 -4.25 -0.71 -11.49
N GLU A 111 -3.07 -0.38 -10.98
CA GLU A 111 -1.87 -1.18 -11.05
C GLU A 111 -1.15 -1.14 -9.69
N THR A 112 -0.98 -2.30 -9.05
CA THR A 112 -0.32 -2.47 -7.75
C THR A 112 0.91 -3.36 -7.87
N PHE A 113 1.73 -3.44 -6.82
CA PHE A 113 2.71 -4.51 -6.76
C PHE A 113 2.06 -5.89 -6.71
N ASN A 114 2.80 -6.92 -7.19
CA ASN A 114 2.71 -8.26 -6.66
C ASN A 114 3.50 -8.31 -5.36
N ALA A 115 3.00 -8.98 -4.34
CA ALA A 115 3.54 -8.93 -2.99
C ALA A 115 3.68 -10.32 -2.35
N ALA A 116 4.83 -10.55 -1.73
CA ALA A 116 5.07 -11.70 -0.87
C ALA A 116 5.83 -11.30 0.39
N GLY A 117 5.62 -12.05 1.45
CA GLY A 117 6.44 -12.05 2.64
C GLY A 117 7.48 -13.18 2.59
N GLY A 118 8.72 -12.88 2.94
CA GLY A 118 9.80 -13.86 3.07
C GLY A 118 10.22 -14.00 4.53
N THR A 119 10.34 -15.23 5.02
CA THR A 119 10.89 -15.50 6.36
C THR A 119 12.13 -16.37 6.23
N VAL A 120 13.20 -15.96 6.90
CA VAL A 120 14.46 -16.69 6.99
C VAL A 120 14.66 -17.11 8.44
N THR A 121 14.77 -18.40 8.69
CA THR A 121 15.09 -18.97 10.01
C THR A 121 16.51 -19.51 9.96
N LEU A 122 17.35 -19.03 10.90
CA LEU A 122 18.76 -19.38 10.95
C LEU A 122 19.04 -20.29 12.16
N LYS A 123 19.86 -21.31 11.93
CA LYS A 123 20.26 -22.33 12.92
C LYS A 123 21.78 -22.29 13.08
N GLY A 124 22.26 -21.83 14.22
CA GLY A 124 23.67 -21.74 14.53
C GLY A 124 24.15 -22.83 15.49
N VAL A 125 25.42 -22.73 15.89
CA VAL A 125 26.04 -23.57 16.90
C VAL A 125 26.80 -22.67 17.87
N SER A 126 26.36 -22.63 19.14
CA SER A 126 27.01 -21.87 20.19
C SER A 126 28.00 -22.75 20.94
N VAL A 127 29.22 -22.25 21.13
CA VAL A 127 30.27 -22.87 21.95
C VAL A 127 31.11 -21.77 22.59
N HIS A 128 31.94 -22.12 23.57
CA HIS A 128 32.86 -21.16 24.18
C HIS A 128 33.79 -20.54 23.15
N THR A 129 33.94 -19.22 23.17
CA THR A 129 34.68 -18.46 22.15
C THR A 129 36.13 -18.89 21.98
N GLY A 130 36.79 -19.30 23.06
CA GLY A 130 38.16 -19.80 23.03
C GLY A 130 38.35 -21.15 22.30
N THR A 131 37.28 -21.92 22.12
CA THR A 131 37.28 -23.23 21.44
C THR A 131 36.42 -23.26 20.20
N ALA A 132 36.04 -22.10 19.69
CA ALA A 132 35.04 -21.93 18.63
C ALA A 132 35.53 -22.32 17.22
N LYS A 133 36.85 -22.39 17.02
CA LYS A 133 37.44 -22.62 15.68
C LYS A 133 36.93 -23.93 15.05
N GLY A 134 36.27 -23.82 13.89
CA GLY A 134 35.74 -24.95 13.15
C GLY A 134 34.47 -25.58 13.72
N ILE A 135 33.90 -24.99 14.80
CA ILE A 135 32.69 -25.50 15.47
C ILE A 135 31.55 -24.48 15.49
N MET A 136 31.85 -23.22 15.93
CA MET A 136 30.84 -22.19 16.08
C MET A 136 30.26 -21.78 14.73
N ILE A 137 28.93 -21.69 14.68
CA ILE A 137 28.19 -21.08 13.59
C ILE A 137 27.32 -19.97 14.21
N ASN A 138 27.63 -18.73 13.88
CA ASN A 138 26.97 -17.57 14.48
C ASN A 138 25.87 -17.05 13.56
N CYS A 139 24.60 -17.10 14.03
CA CYS A 139 23.44 -16.66 13.25
C CYS A 139 23.47 -15.18 12.87
N ALA A 140 24.09 -14.31 13.67
CA ALA A 140 24.27 -12.92 13.24
C ALA A 140 25.15 -12.81 11.99
N LYS A 141 26.16 -13.67 11.85
CA LYS A 141 26.99 -13.74 10.63
C LYS A 141 26.26 -14.39 9.46
N LEU A 142 25.45 -15.42 9.72
CA LEU A 142 24.59 -16.02 8.71
C LEU A 142 23.59 -15.00 8.15
N ALA A 143 22.97 -14.18 9.01
CA ALA A 143 22.04 -13.15 8.61
C ALA A 143 22.69 -12.12 7.66
N MET A 144 23.87 -11.63 8.01
CA MET A 144 24.64 -10.71 7.13
C MET A 144 25.01 -11.35 5.80
N GLN A 145 25.36 -12.64 5.81
CA GLN A 145 25.71 -13.37 4.60
C GLN A 145 24.48 -13.60 3.71
N PHE A 146 23.33 -13.95 4.30
CA PHE A 146 22.08 -14.10 3.58
C PHE A 146 21.69 -12.79 2.87
N ASP A 147 21.68 -11.67 3.61
CA ASP A 147 21.35 -10.36 3.07
C ASP A 147 22.30 -9.95 1.93
N ALA A 148 23.60 -10.23 2.10
CA ALA A 148 24.62 -9.95 1.08
C ALA A 148 24.50 -10.80 -0.21
N LEU A 149 23.75 -11.91 -0.18
CA LEU A 149 23.45 -12.68 -1.38
C LEU A 149 22.33 -12.02 -2.22
N LEU A 150 21.49 -11.18 -1.60
CA LEU A 150 20.44 -10.45 -2.32
C LEU A 150 21.07 -9.26 -3.11
N PRO A 151 20.42 -8.86 -4.23
CA PRO A 151 20.92 -7.73 -5.01
C PRO A 151 20.83 -6.42 -4.22
N GLY A 152 21.95 -5.87 -3.79
CA GLY A 152 22.01 -4.69 -2.90
C GLY A 152 21.41 -3.39 -3.45
N ALA A 153 21.19 -3.31 -4.78
CA ALA A 153 20.49 -2.19 -5.41
C ALA A 153 18.97 -2.40 -5.50
N ALA A 154 18.47 -3.63 -5.30
CA ALA A 154 17.06 -3.95 -5.33
C ALA A 154 16.41 -3.76 -3.95
N VAL A 155 16.46 -2.54 -3.44
CA VAL A 155 15.91 -2.10 -2.15
C VAL A 155 15.06 -0.86 -2.34
N PRO A 156 14.09 -0.57 -1.46
CA PRO A 156 13.21 0.60 -1.62
C PRO A 156 13.97 1.92 -1.79
N GLU A 157 15.09 2.08 -1.08
CA GLU A 157 15.93 3.28 -1.08
C GLU A 157 16.58 3.57 -2.46
N HIS A 158 16.63 2.57 -3.34
CA HIS A 158 17.28 2.67 -4.65
C HIS A 158 16.35 2.35 -5.83
N THR A 159 15.06 2.17 -5.58
CA THR A 159 14.07 1.79 -6.60
C THR A 159 12.93 2.80 -6.69
N CYS A 160 12.41 3.01 -7.90
CA CYS A 160 11.27 3.89 -8.16
C CYS A 160 10.35 3.31 -9.25
N GLY A 161 9.19 3.93 -9.46
CA GLY A 161 8.21 3.51 -10.47
C GLY A 161 7.88 2.01 -10.33
N ARG A 162 8.02 1.25 -11.42
CA ARG A 162 7.70 -0.19 -11.45
C ARG A 162 8.84 -1.10 -10.97
N GLN A 163 9.98 -0.55 -10.55
CA GLN A 163 11.10 -1.37 -10.10
C GLN A 163 10.76 -2.10 -8.80
N GLY A 164 10.92 -3.43 -8.79
CA GLY A 164 10.71 -4.25 -7.62
C GLY A 164 11.92 -4.30 -6.68
N PHE A 165 11.70 -4.81 -5.46
CA PHE A 165 12.73 -4.81 -4.41
C PHE A 165 12.56 -5.98 -3.42
N PHE A 166 13.61 -6.18 -2.62
CA PHE A 166 13.59 -6.90 -1.34
C PHE A 166 13.78 -5.88 -0.23
N MET A 167 12.98 -5.93 0.83
CA MET A 167 13.16 -5.07 1.99
C MET A 167 13.23 -5.92 3.26
N LEU A 168 14.34 -5.80 3.98
CA LEU A 168 14.47 -6.39 5.31
C LEU A 168 13.63 -5.57 6.29
N MET A 169 12.58 -6.19 6.84
CA MET A 169 11.66 -5.56 7.77
C MET A 169 12.12 -5.68 9.23
N SER A 170 12.66 -6.84 9.57
CA SER A 170 13.18 -7.09 10.92
C SER A 170 14.22 -8.20 10.90
N MET A 171 15.15 -8.13 11.86
CA MET A 171 16.17 -9.14 12.11
C MET A 171 16.40 -9.28 13.59
N GLU A 172 16.24 -10.50 14.08
CA GLU A 172 16.54 -10.87 15.47
C GLU A 172 17.53 -12.02 15.44
N THR A 173 18.69 -11.86 16.07
CA THR A 173 19.73 -12.88 16.02
C THR A 173 20.46 -13.02 17.35
N GLN A 174 20.76 -14.26 17.71
CA GLN A 174 21.72 -14.65 18.75
C GLN A 174 22.82 -15.48 18.10
N VAL A 175 23.63 -16.20 18.86
CA VAL A 175 24.68 -17.05 18.29
C VAL A 175 24.10 -18.28 17.62
N ASP A 176 23.13 -18.93 18.25
CA ASP A 176 22.57 -20.22 17.83
C ASP A 176 21.20 -20.14 17.17
N THR A 177 20.54 -19.00 17.23
CA THR A 177 19.22 -18.77 16.63
C THR A 177 19.15 -17.43 15.91
N GLY A 178 18.38 -17.37 14.83
CA GLY A 178 18.11 -16.12 14.14
C GLY A 178 16.85 -16.18 13.32
N LYS A 179 16.21 -15.03 13.13
CA LYS A 179 15.06 -14.85 12.26
C LYS A 179 15.14 -13.50 11.54
N MET A 180 14.81 -13.53 10.24
CA MET A 180 14.70 -12.31 9.44
C MET A 180 13.36 -12.35 8.71
N ASN A 181 12.72 -11.20 8.58
CA ASN A 181 11.49 -11.05 7.83
C ASN A 181 11.70 -10.02 6.72
N TYR A 182 11.28 -10.39 5.53
CA TYR A 182 11.37 -9.57 4.32
C TYR A 182 10.01 -9.37 3.70
N ILE A 183 9.89 -8.29 2.95
CA ILE A 183 8.86 -8.14 1.92
C ILE A 183 9.52 -8.18 0.54
N ILE A 184 8.84 -8.82 -0.41
CA ILE A 184 9.26 -8.96 -1.80
C ILE A 184 8.20 -8.32 -2.66
N ARG A 185 8.58 -7.41 -3.55
CA ARG A 185 7.68 -6.62 -4.38
C ARG A 185 8.17 -6.57 -5.82
N ASP A 186 7.26 -6.68 -6.77
CA ASP A 186 7.47 -6.34 -8.17
C ASP A 186 6.13 -6.09 -8.87
N HIS A 187 6.06 -5.15 -9.82
CA HIS A 187 4.87 -4.95 -10.64
C HIS A 187 4.74 -6.05 -11.71
N ASP A 188 5.87 -6.46 -12.27
CA ASP A 188 5.90 -7.52 -13.27
C ASP A 188 5.82 -8.90 -12.60
N LYS A 189 4.88 -9.74 -13.05
CA LYS A 189 4.64 -11.05 -12.46
C LYS A 189 5.81 -12.02 -12.65
N GLU A 190 6.45 -11.99 -13.82
CA GLU A 190 7.58 -12.89 -14.11
C GLU A 190 8.80 -12.50 -13.27
N LEU A 191 9.08 -11.21 -13.15
CA LEU A 191 10.14 -10.69 -12.28
C LEU A 191 9.86 -10.94 -10.80
N PHE A 192 8.58 -10.87 -10.39
CA PHE A 192 8.16 -11.22 -9.04
C PHE A 192 8.43 -12.69 -8.72
N GLU A 193 8.01 -13.61 -9.60
CA GLU A 193 8.29 -15.04 -9.44
C GLU A 193 9.80 -15.32 -9.43
N ALA A 194 10.57 -14.66 -10.30
CA ALA A 194 12.02 -14.77 -10.32
C ALA A 194 12.65 -14.27 -9.00
N LYS A 195 12.15 -13.17 -8.41
CA LYS A 195 12.61 -12.69 -7.10
C LYS A 195 12.32 -13.70 -5.99
N LYS A 196 11.13 -14.31 -5.96
CA LYS A 196 10.81 -15.35 -4.98
C LYS A 196 11.74 -16.56 -5.11
N ALA A 197 11.96 -17.02 -6.33
CA ALA A 197 12.88 -18.13 -6.61
C ALA A 197 14.31 -17.78 -6.18
N PHE A 198 14.78 -16.57 -6.46
CA PHE A 198 16.09 -16.10 -6.06
C PHE A 198 16.24 -16.04 -4.53
N PHE A 199 15.21 -15.58 -3.82
CA PHE A 199 15.19 -15.52 -2.36
C PHE A 199 15.30 -16.91 -1.72
N LEU A 200 14.59 -17.91 -2.26
CA LEU A 200 14.70 -19.31 -1.85
C LEU A 200 16.10 -19.87 -2.15
N GLN A 201 16.65 -19.57 -3.33
CA GLN A 201 17.98 -20.02 -3.75
C GLN A 201 19.09 -19.44 -2.86
N ALA A 202 18.94 -18.20 -2.36
CA ALA A 202 19.90 -17.61 -1.42
C ALA A 202 20.04 -18.46 -0.15
N GLY A 203 18.93 -18.97 0.40
CA GLY A 203 18.97 -19.89 1.55
C GLY A 203 19.65 -21.22 1.24
N GLN A 204 19.39 -21.78 0.06
CA GLN A 204 20.05 -23.02 -0.39
C GLN A 204 21.55 -22.80 -0.55
N THR A 205 21.95 -21.68 -1.18
CA THR A 205 23.36 -21.32 -1.34
C THR A 205 24.08 -21.20 0.01
N LEU A 206 23.41 -20.63 1.02
CA LEU A 206 24.00 -20.55 2.35
C LEU A 206 24.20 -21.94 2.97
N ASN A 207 23.24 -22.86 2.82
CA ASN A 207 23.36 -24.25 3.27
C ASN A 207 24.49 -25.01 2.55
N GLU A 208 24.68 -24.77 1.26
CA GLU A 208 25.78 -25.35 0.48
C GLU A 208 27.14 -24.87 0.96
N ILE A 209 27.29 -23.56 1.24
CA ILE A 209 28.52 -22.96 1.78
C ILE A 209 28.91 -23.64 3.11
N TYR A 210 27.95 -23.91 3.96
CA TYR A 210 28.20 -24.51 5.28
C TYR A 210 28.19 -26.05 5.27
N GLY A 211 27.80 -26.69 4.16
CA GLY A 211 27.72 -28.14 4.02
C GLY A 211 26.66 -28.78 4.93
N ARG A 212 25.72 -27.98 5.44
CA ARG A 212 24.63 -28.41 6.31
C ARG A 212 23.48 -27.39 6.32
N GLU A 213 22.32 -27.80 6.82
CA GLU A 213 21.17 -26.90 6.99
C GLU A 213 21.44 -25.90 8.12
N VAL A 214 21.72 -24.65 7.74
CA VAL A 214 21.88 -23.50 8.65
C VAL A 214 20.82 -22.42 8.39
N CYS A 215 20.08 -22.56 7.30
CA CYS A 215 19.11 -21.58 6.82
C CYS A 215 17.88 -22.28 6.25
N GLU A 216 16.72 -21.95 6.79
CA GLU A 216 15.42 -22.33 6.26
C GLU A 216 14.69 -21.10 5.77
N VAL A 217 14.20 -21.12 4.54
CA VAL A 217 13.54 -19.98 3.91
C VAL A 217 12.13 -20.36 3.50
N SER A 218 11.18 -19.50 3.83
CA SER A 218 9.80 -19.62 3.36
C SER A 218 9.33 -18.33 2.71
N VAL A 219 8.47 -18.46 1.70
CA VAL A 219 7.83 -17.33 1.01
C VAL A 219 6.33 -17.57 0.99
N LYS A 220 5.57 -16.52 1.33
CA LYS A 220 4.11 -16.53 1.31
C LYS A 220 3.60 -15.36 0.48
N ASP A 221 2.84 -15.63 -0.57
CA ASP A 221 2.18 -14.61 -1.37
C ASP A 221 1.10 -13.89 -0.52
N GLN A 222 0.97 -12.59 -0.72
CA GLN A 222 0.04 -11.72 0.00
C GLN A 222 -1.08 -11.22 -0.92
N TYR A 223 -0.71 -10.63 -2.05
CA TYR A 223 -1.63 -10.20 -3.11
C TYR A 223 -0.89 -10.12 -4.44
N TYR A 224 -1.65 -9.95 -5.52
CA TYR A 224 -1.14 -9.81 -6.88
C TYR A 224 -1.54 -8.46 -7.48
N ASN A 225 -0.82 -8.04 -8.53
CA ASN A 225 -1.10 -6.82 -9.25
C ASN A 225 -2.51 -6.86 -9.85
N MET A 226 -3.39 -5.94 -9.41
CA MET A 226 -4.77 -5.87 -9.89
C MET A 226 -4.87 -5.58 -11.39
N TYR A 227 -3.82 -5.04 -12.00
CA TYR A 227 -3.77 -4.82 -13.44
C TYR A 227 -4.01 -6.09 -14.26
N ASP A 228 -3.61 -7.24 -13.74
CA ASP A 228 -3.86 -8.54 -14.41
C ASP A 228 -5.36 -8.83 -14.63
N ILE A 229 -6.23 -8.27 -13.79
CA ILE A 229 -7.68 -8.38 -13.91
C ILE A 229 -8.25 -7.16 -14.63
N ILE A 230 -7.81 -5.96 -14.25
CA ILE A 230 -8.39 -4.70 -14.73
C ILE A 230 -8.09 -4.46 -16.22
N LYS A 231 -6.94 -4.91 -16.74
CA LYS A 231 -6.60 -4.77 -18.18
C LYS A 231 -7.65 -5.34 -19.12
N ASP A 232 -8.36 -6.38 -18.69
CA ASP A 232 -9.44 -7.02 -19.45
C ASP A 232 -10.83 -6.41 -19.11
N ASN A 233 -10.87 -5.44 -18.18
CA ASN A 233 -12.08 -4.81 -17.66
C ASN A 233 -11.91 -3.27 -17.58
N MET A 234 -11.29 -2.66 -18.58
CA MET A 234 -10.94 -1.23 -18.59
C MET A 234 -12.15 -0.27 -18.52
N GLU A 235 -13.37 -0.77 -18.62
CA GLU A 235 -14.58 0.05 -18.50
C GLU A 235 -14.61 0.80 -17.17
N CYS A 236 -14.31 0.14 -16.05
CA CYS A 236 -14.28 0.78 -14.73
C CYS A 236 -13.27 1.94 -14.68
N VAL A 237 -12.08 1.76 -15.28
CA VAL A 237 -11.07 2.82 -15.37
C VAL A 237 -11.54 3.99 -16.25
N ASN A 238 -12.16 3.69 -17.40
CA ASN A 238 -12.63 4.72 -18.31
C ASN A 238 -13.79 5.53 -17.72
N VAL A 239 -14.69 4.89 -16.97
CA VAL A 239 -15.77 5.57 -16.25
C VAL A 239 -15.21 6.52 -15.21
N ALA A 240 -14.23 6.08 -14.41
CA ALA A 240 -13.59 6.93 -13.41
C ALA A 240 -12.85 8.12 -14.04
N LYS A 241 -12.10 7.89 -15.14
CA LYS A 241 -11.43 8.98 -15.89
C LYS A 241 -12.42 10.03 -16.37
N ALA A 242 -13.49 9.60 -17.03
CA ALA A 242 -14.53 10.50 -17.53
C ALA A 242 -15.21 11.28 -16.39
N ALA A 243 -15.44 10.64 -15.23
CA ALA A 243 -16.01 11.27 -14.05
C ALA A 243 -15.08 12.35 -13.46
N MET A 244 -13.76 12.07 -13.39
CA MET A 244 -12.75 13.03 -12.97
C MET A 244 -12.66 14.23 -13.93
N GLU A 245 -12.57 13.97 -15.24
CA GLU A 245 -12.53 15.02 -16.26
C GLU A 245 -13.77 15.90 -16.21
N LYS A 246 -14.95 15.33 -15.99
CA LYS A 246 -16.21 16.07 -15.80
C LYS A 246 -16.18 16.95 -14.56
N ALA A 247 -15.49 16.51 -13.49
CA ALA A 247 -15.24 17.31 -12.27
C ALA A 247 -14.12 18.37 -12.43
N GLY A 248 -13.52 18.47 -13.63
CA GLY A 248 -12.40 19.37 -13.93
C GLY A 248 -11.06 18.89 -13.38
N ILE A 249 -10.91 17.58 -13.14
CA ILE A 249 -9.71 16.93 -12.60
C ILE A 249 -9.01 16.17 -13.71
N THR A 250 -7.71 16.36 -13.84
CA THR A 250 -6.88 15.53 -14.73
C THR A 250 -6.52 14.21 -14.02
N PRO A 251 -6.92 13.04 -14.55
CA PRO A 251 -6.57 11.75 -13.96
C PRO A 251 -5.06 11.51 -13.96
N ILE A 252 -4.53 11.05 -12.85
CA ILE A 252 -3.15 10.62 -12.65
C ILE A 252 -3.16 9.10 -12.43
N CYS A 253 -2.60 8.36 -13.40
CA CYS A 253 -2.68 6.89 -13.41
C CYS A 253 -1.30 6.26 -13.22
N ASP A 254 -0.61 6.65 -12.17
CA ASP A 254 0.68 6.07 -11.82
C ASP A 254 0.48 4.73 -11.07
N PRO A 255 1.39 3.76 -11.24
CA PRO A 255 1.32 2.50 -10.51
C PRO A 255 1.59 2.72 -9.02
N ILE A 256 0.78 2.11 -8.16
CA ILE A 256 0.99 2.15 -6.71
C ILE A 256 2.20 1.28 -6.34
N ARG A 257 3.06 1.81 -5.49
CA ARG A 257 4.17 1.03 -4.89
C ARG A 257 3.75 0.33 -3.59
N GLY A 258 2.52 -0.13 -3.54
CA GLY A 258 1.85 -0.81 -2.45
C GLY A 258 0.74 -1.71 -2.97
N GLY A 259 -0.23 -2.00 -2.13
CA GLY A 259 -1.47 -2.70 -2.46
C GLY A 259 -2.64 -2.00 -1.80
N THR A 260 -3.85 -2.35 -2.22
CA THR A 260 -5.11 -1.94 -1.62
C THR A 260 -6.03 -3.15 -1.52
N ASP A 261 -7.12 -3.06 -0.79
CA ASP A 261 -8.17 -4.09 -0.79
C ASP A 261 -8.71 -4.35 -2.20
N GLY A 262 -8.70 -3.32 -3.07
CA GLY A 262 -9.06 -3.44 -4.49
C GLY A 262 -8.25 -4.50 -5.25
N SER A 263 -6.98 -4.74 -4.86
CA SER A 263 -6.16 -5.80 -5.44
C SER A 263 -6.77 -7.17 -5.17
N LYS A 264 -7.11 -7.49 -3.92
CA LYS A 264 -7.72 -8.78 -3.54
C LYS A 264 -9.12 -8.94 -4.13
N ILE A 265 -9.95 -7.90 -4.03
CA ILE A 265 -11.33 -7.89 -4.53
C ILE A 265 -11.36 -8.11 -6.05
N SER A 266 -10.41 -7.52 -6.79
CA SER A 266 -10.26 -7.75 -8.23
C SER A 266 -10.04 -9.23 -8.56
N PHE A 267 -9.16 -9.90 -7.82
CA PHE A 267 -8.94 -11.35 -7.99
C PHE A 267 -10.11 -12.22 -7.50
N MET A 268 -11.02 -11.69 -6.69
CA MET A 268 -12.28 -12.36 -6.33
C MET A 268 -13.36 -12.23 -7.42
N GLY A 269 -13.08 -11.47 -8.49
CA GLY A 269 -13.93 -11.36 -9.69
C GLY A 269 -14.68 -10.03 -9.82
N ILE A 270 -14.39 -9.04 -9.00
CA ILE A 270 -14.94 -7.68 -9.10
C ILE A 270 -13.79 -6.71 -9.40
N PRO A 271 -13.60 -6.26 -10.66
CA PRO A 271 -12.59 -5.26 -11.00
C PRO A 271 -12.73 -4.01 -10.13
N THR A 272 -11.70 -3.66 -9.34
CA THR A 272 -11.81 -2.64 -8.31
C THR A 272 -10.60 -1.70 -8.33
N PRO A 273 -10.60 -0.66 -9.19
CA PRO A 273 -9.61 0.43 -9.11
C PRO A 273 -9.74 1.23 -7.82
N ASN A 274 -8.68 1.95 -7.45
CA ASN A 274 -8.64 2.85 -6.31
C ASN A 274 -8.71 4.32 -6.74
N ILE A 275 -9.45 5.14 -5.99
CA ILE A 275 -9.67 6.56 -6.25
C ILE A 275 -9.15 7.38 -5.06
N PHE A 276 -8.62 8.56 -5.33
CA PHE A 276 -8.11 9.52 -4.35
C PHE A 276 -9.16 9.94 -3.32
N THR A 277 -8.69 10.30 -2.13
CA THR A 277 -9.49 10.90 -1.04
C THR A 277 -9.11 12.34 -0.75
N GLY A 278 -7.93 12.82 -1.18
CA GLY A 278 -7.40 14.13 -0.81
C GLY A 278 -6.80 14.14 0.60
N VAL A 279 -6.36 12.98 1.09
CA VAL A 279 -5.54 12.82 2.30
C VAL A 279 -4.08 12.71 1.90
N GLU A 280 -3.20 13.24 2.71
CA GLU A 280 -1.77 13.29 2.46
C GLU A 280 -0.96 12.94 3.69
N ASN A 281 0.30 12.53 3.47
CA ASN A 281 1.25 12.18 4.54
C ASN A 281 0.73 11.04 5.43
N LEU A 282 0.15 10.02 4.80
CA LEU A 282 -0.48 8.87 5.45
C LEU A 282 0.44 8.18 6.47
N HIS A 283 -0.14 7.40 7.37
CA HIS A 283 0.55 6.56 8.35
C HIS A 283 1.46 7.32 9.32
N GLY A 284 1.23 8.64 9.51
CA GLY A 284 2.06 9.48 10.36
C GLY A 284 1.29 10.61 11.07
N ARG A 285 1.92 11.19 12.09
CA ARG A 285 1.35 12.32 12.85
C ARG A 285 1.17 13.61 12.05
N HIS A 286 1.74 13.66 10.84
CA HIS A 286 1.70 14.81 9.93
C HIS A 286 0.67 14.63 8.82
N GLU A 287 -0.17 13.60 8.95
CA GLU A 287 -1.30 13.35 8.08
C GLU A 287 -2.27 14.52 8.10
N PHE A 288 -2.80 14.88 6.94
CA PHE A 288 -3.85 15.87 6.82
C PHE A 288 -4.85 15.50 5.73
N ALA A 289 -6.10 15.93 5.90
CA ALA A 289 -7.13 15.82 4.88
C ALA A 289 -7.47 17.18 4.32
N CYS A 290 -7.51 17.33 2.99
CA CYS A 290 -7.90 18.55 2.31
C CYS A 290 -9.40 18.54 2.01
N ILE A 291 -10.17 19.38 2.70
CA ILE A 291 -11.62 19.47 2.55
C ILE A 291 -12.04 19.79 1.10
N ASP A 292 -11.27 20.62 0.41
CA ASP A 292 -11.57 21.01 -0.97
C ASP A 292 -11.39 19.84 -1.92
N ASP A 293 -10.40 18.98 -1.70
CA ASP A 293 -10.13 17.79 -2.50
C ASP A 293 -11.11 16.65 -2.15
N MET A 294 -11.48 16.47 -0.88
CA MET A 294 -12.56 15.58 -0.44
C MET A 294 -13.90 15.90 -1.13
N LYS A 295 -14.27 17.18 -1.25
CA LYS A 295 -15.48 17.59 -2.01
C LYS A 295 -15.37 17.20 -3.47
N LYS A 296 -14.18 17.22 -4.06
CA LYS A 296 -13.94 16.76 -5.42
C LYS A 296 -14.07 15.24 -5.54
N ALA A 297 -13.65 14.47 -4.56
CA ALA A 297 -13.87 13.03 -4.52
C ALA A 297 -15.38 12.70 -4.49
N VAL A 298 -16.17 13.40 -3.67
CA VAL A 298 -17.65 13.28 -3.68
C VAL A 298 -18.23 13.58 -5.06
N GLU A 299 -17.80 14.66 -5.72
CA GLU A 299 -18.24 15.01 -7.08
C GLU A 299 -17.89 13.90 -8.09
N VAL A 300 -16.71 13.29 -7.98
CA VAL A 300 -16.28 12.17 -8.82
C VAL A 300 -17.16 10.94 -8.59
N ILE A 301 -17.41 10.56 -7.33
CA ILE A 301 -18.29 9.44 -6.99
C ILE A 301 -19.70 9.63 -7.59
N VAL A 302 -20.28 10.83 -7.44
CA VAL A 302 -21.59 11.15 -8.03
C VAL A 302 -21.54 11.07 -9.55
N ASN A 303 -20.46 11.53 -10.19
CA ASN A 303 -20.30 11.45 -11.66
C ASN A 303 -20.14 10.01 -12.15
N ILE A 304 -19.45 9.13 -11.39
CA ILE A 304 -19.30 7.71 -11.74
C ILE A 304 -20.67 7.01 -11.82
N VAL A 305 -21.55 7.27 -10.87
CA VAL A 305 -22.83 6.57 -10.80
C VAL A 305 -23.92 7.19 -11.69
N ASN A 306 -23.69 8.41 -12.16
CA ASN A 306 -24.64 9.10 -13.04
C ASN A 306 -24.56 8.56 -14.46
N ILE A 307 -25.61 7.85 -14.90
CA ILE A 307 -25.74 7.21 -16.22
C ILE A 307 -26.25 8.16 -17.33
N GLU A 308 -26.56 9.39 -17.02
CA GLU A 308 -26.89 10.37 -18.05
C GLU A 308 -25.59 10.81 -18.77
N LYS A 309 -25.56 10.50 -20.08
CA LYS A 309 -24.45 10.84 -20.99
C LYS A 309 -24.55 12.30 -21.45
#